data_d7b857b62d3afb60cdefad2cf010cda1
#
_entry.id   d7b857b62d3afb60cdefad2cf010cda1
#
_cell.length_a   1.000
_cell.length_b   1.000
_cell.length_c   1.000
_cell.angle_alpha   90.00
_cell.angle_beta   90.00
_cell.angle_gamma   90.00
#
_symmetry.space_group_name_H-M   'P 1'
#
loop_
_entity.id
_entity.type
_entity.pdbx_description
1 polymer ?
#
loop_
_entity_poly.entity_id
_entity_poly.type
_entity_poly.pdbx_seq_one_letter_code
_entity_poly.pdbx_strand_id
1 'polypeptide(L)'
;MDARKGNIYEILNGNKQFLIPVYQRFYSWDIDQCKRLWNDIVEMQRKDKVGHFVGSIVNIAEQAMPTGVQKYMIIDGQQRMTTLTLLLLALRDYAIMNPSDTTINARRIDNMLLKNEYESGDERYKLLLTETDRDVLISLVEEKPIAEGSRSRLIENYNFFAHKLAD
;
A
#
# COMPACT_ATOMS: atom_id res chain seq x y z
N MET A 1 19.41 -0.53 -16.28
CA MET A 1 18.37 -1.05 -15.33
C MET A 1 19.10 -1.61 -14.12
N ASP A 2 18.79 -1.08 -12.98
CA ASP A 2 19.38 -1.54 -11.72
C ASP A 2 18.32 -2.30 -10.92
N ALA A 3 18.64 -3.54 -10.52
CA ALA A 3 17.82 -4.31 -9.63
C ALA A 3 18.36 -4.24 -8.20
N ARG A 4 17.54 -3.85 -7.26
CA ARG A 4 17.89 -3.78 -5.84
C ARG A 4 16.94 -4.63 -5.03
N LYS A 5 17.49 -5.37 -4.08
CA LYS A 5 16.69 -6.03 -3.05
C LYS A 5 16.36 -5.00 -1.98
N GLY A 6 15.08 -4.87 -1.67
CA GLY A 6 14.59 -3.97 -0.62
C GLY A 6 13.35 -4.54 0.05
N ASN A 7 13.07 -4.11 1.26
CA ASN A 7 11.81 -4.40 1.93
C ASN A 7 10.79 -3.26 1.67
N ILE A 8 9.54 -3.51 1.97
CA ILE A 8 8.46 -2.55 1.72
C ILE A 8 8.67 -1.22 2.46
N TYR A 9 9.25 -1.25 3.65
CA TYR A 9 9.57 -0.05 4.41
C TYR A 9 10.59 0.82 3.68
N GLU A 10 11.68 0.23 3.20
CA GLU A 10 12.72 0.95 2.46
C GLU A 10 12.18 1.53 1.14
N ILE A 11 11.26 0.82 0.49
CA ILE A 11 10.66 1.27 -0.76
C ILE A 11 9.78 2.50 -0.52
N LEU A 12 8.93 2.47 0.49
CA LEU A 12 7.91 3.51 0.73
C LEU A 12 8.39 4.66 1.61
N ASN A 13 9.31 4.42 2.52
CA ASN A 13 9.78 5.46 3.44
C ASN A 13 10.52 6.60 2.72
N GLY A 14 10.39 7.81 3.24
CA GLY A 14 10.94 9.02 2.67
C GLY A 14 9.90 9.81 1.85
N ASN A 15 10.30 10.95 1.33
CA ASN A 15 9.41 11.83 0.57
C ASN A 15 9.27 11.35 -0.88
N LYS A 16 8.44 10.35 -1.07
CA LYS A 16 8.27 9.61 -2.33
C LYS A 16 6.80 9.46 -2.68
N GLN A 17 6.55 9.36 -3.98
CA GLN A 17 5.25 8.99 -4.50
C GLN A 17 5.39 8.01 -5.66
N PHE A 18 4.60 6.94 -5.63
CA PHE A 18 4.49 5.97 -6.70
C PHE A 18 3.20 6.22 -7.48
N LEU A 19 3.35 6.38 -8.78
CA LEU A 19 2.25 6.68 -9.70
C LEU A 19 1.97 5.46 -10.58
N ILE A 20 0.69 5.12 -10.71
CA ILE A 20 0.24 4.15 -11.70
C ILE A 20 -0.22 4.92 -12.93
N PRO A 21 0.41 4.71 -14.11
CA PRO A 21 0.03 5.41 -15.33
C PRO A 21 -1.38 5.06 -15.79
N VAL A 22 -2.05 5.99 -16.46
CA VAL A 22 -3.43 5.82 -16.95
C VAL A 22 -3.59 4.68 -17.97
N TYR A 23 -2.54 4.28 -18.66
CA TYR A 23 -2.56 3.16 -19.59
C TYR A 23 -2.42 1.79 -18.94
N GLN A 24 -2.12 1.73 -17.64
CA GLN A 24 -2.12 0.50 -16.88
C GLN A 24 -3.55 0.10 -16.53
N ARG A 25 -3.80 -1.22 -16.42
CA ARG A 25 -5.11 -1.73 -16.04
C ARG A 25 -5.46 -1.32 -14.61
N PHE A 26 -6.76 -1.25 -14.33
CA PHE A 26 -7.29 -1.05 -12.99
C PHE A 26 -6.86 -2.18 -12.05
N TYR A 27 -6.97 -1.93 -10.76
CA TYR A 27 -6.74 -2.95 -9.76
C TYR A 27 -7.69 -4.13 -9.95
N SER A 28 -7.14 -5.30 -10.16
CA SER A 28 -7.89 -6.49 -10.58
C SER A 28 -7.62 -7.75 -9.77
N TRP A 29 -6.68 -7.70 -8.84
CA TRP A 29 -6.46 -8.83 -7.93
C TRP A 29 -7.71 -9.10 -7.11
N ASP A 30 -8.03 -10.38 -6.96
CA ASP A 30 -9.15 -10.85 -6.15
C ASP A 30 -8.68 -11.40 -4.80
N ILE A 31 -9.64 -11.91 -4.04
CA ILE A 31 -9.39 -12.48 -2.71
C ILE A 31 -8.41 -13.67 -2.77
N ASP A 32 -8.35 -14.43 -3.84
CA ASP A 32 -7.45 -15.59 -3.92
C ASP A 32 -5.98 -15.17 -3.95
N GLN A 33 -5.63 -14.10 -4.66
CA GLN A 33 -4.27 -13.55 -4.58
C GLN A 33 -3.97 -12.98 -3.18
N CYS A 34 -4.92 -12.33 -2.55
CA CYS A 34 -4.78 -11.83 -1.18
C CYS A 34 -4.60 -12.96 -0.16
N LYS A 35 -5.34 -14.07 -0.30
CA LYS A 35 -5.17 -15.27 0.53
C LYS A 35 -3.78 -15.87 0.39
N ARG A 36 -3.25 -15.96 -0.82
CA ARG A 36 -1.89 -16.45 -1.06
C ARG A 36 -0.87 -15.59 -0.34
N LEU A 37 -0.92 -14.27 -0.53
CA LEU A 37 -0.03 -13.34 0.15
C LEU A 37 -0.13 -13.47 1.67
N TRP A 38 -1.34 -13.53 2.22
CA TRP A 38 -1.56 -13.69 3.65
C TRP A 38 -0.97 -14.99 4.19
N ASN A 39 -1.23 -16.11 3.51
CA ASN A 39 -0.71 -17.41 3.91
C ASN A 39 0.82 -17.45 3.85
N ASP A 40 1.43 -16.85 2.85
CA ASP A 40 2.88 -16.74 2.73
C ASP A 40 3.49 -15.95 3.89
N ILE A 41 2.86 -14.86 4.32
CA ILE A 41 3.30 -14.06 5.47
C ILE A 41 3.18 -14.87 6.77
N VAL A 42 2.04 -15.55 6.98
CA VAL A 42 1.81 -16.38 8.17
C VAL A 42 2.78 -17.55 8.21
N GLU A 43 3.02 -18.19 7.08
CA GLU A 43 3.98 -19.32 7.00
C GLU A 43 5.42 -18.86 7.26
N MET A 44 5.79 -17.69 6.76
CA MET A 44 7.08 -17.07 7.04
C MET A 44 7.29 -16.87 8.54
N GLN A 45 6.29 -16.32 9.24
CA GLN A 45 6.32 -16.15 10.69
C GLN A 45 6.46 -17.47 11.44
N ARG A 46 5.67 -18.50 11.05
CA ARG A 46 5.70 -19.82 11.68
C ARG A 46 7.05 -20.54 11.53
N LYS A 47 7.72 -20.31 10.40
CA LYS A 47 9.02 -20.94 10.09
C LYS A 47 10.22 -20.08 10.51
N ASP A 48 9.98 -18.94 11.19
CA ASP A 48 11.01 -17.98 11.58
C ASP A 48 11.95 -17.55 10.43
N LYS A 49 11.37 -17.37 9.26
CA LYS A 49 12.10 -16.95 8.06
C LYS A 49 12.22 -15.42 8.02
N VAL A 50 13.40 -14.94 7.67
CA VAL A 50 13.74 -13.51 7.61
C VAL A 50 13.22 -12.81 6.35
N GLY A 51 12.16 -13.24 5.75
CA GLY A 51 11.53 -12.54 4.64
C GLY A 51 10.95 -13.45 3.58
N HIS A 52 10.01 -12.89 2.86
CA HIS A 52 9.33 -13.53 1.74
C HIS A 52 9.46 -12.65 0.50
N PHE A 53 9.84 -13.24 -0.62
CA PHE A 53 9.93 -12.53 -1.89
C PHE A 53 8.53 -12.40 -2.51
N VAL A 54 7.99 -11.20 -2.50
CA VAL A 54 6.63 -10.90 -3.01
C VAL A 54 6.61 -10.69 -4.53
N GLY A 55 7.76 -10.64 -5.16
CA GLY A 55 7.93 -10.34 -6.59
C GLY A 55 8.63 -8.99 -6.81
N SER A 56 8.93 -8.69 -8.06
CA SER A 56 9.58 -7.45 -8.45
C SER A 56 8.58 -6.33 -8.69
N ILE A 57 9.04 -5.11 -8.45
CA ILE A 57 8.35 -3.87 -8.84
C ILE A 57 9.32 -3.12 -9.74
N VAL A 58 8.89 -2.82 -10.94
CA VAL A 58 9.66 -2.05 -11.91
C VAL A 58 9.10 -0.64 -11.99
N ASN A 59 9.95 0.34 -11.76
CA ASN A 59 9.55 1.74 -11.84
C ASN A 59 10.62 2.59 -12.53
N ILE A 60 10.21 3.76 -13.00
CA ILE A 60 11.07 4.79 -13.57
C ILE A 60 10.95 6.03 -12.69
N ALA A 61 12.10 6.51 -12.19
CA ALA A 61 12.15 7.78 -11.49
C ALA A 61 11.88 8.94 -12.45
N GLU A 62 10.96 9.83 -12.08
CA GLU A 62 10.82 11.11 -12.76
C GLU A 62 11.99 12.03 -12.39
N GLN A 63 12.18 13.10 -13.15
CA GLN A 63 13.24 14.06 -12.88
C GLN A 63 13.18 14.55 -11.43
N ALA A 64 14.30 14.43 -10.73
CA ALA A 64 14.37 14.85 -9.33
C ALA A 64 14.17 16.36 -9.23
N MET A 65 13.24 16.76 -8.36
CA MET A 65 13.09 18.15 -7.95
C MET A 65 14.02 18.41 -6.75
N PRO A 66 14.71 19.55 -6.71
CA PRO A 66 15.57 19.88 -5.57
C PRO A 66 14.81 19.94 -4.23
N THR A 67 13.54 20.28 -4.31
CA THR A 67 12.60 20.32 -3.17
C THR A 67 11.31 19.64 -3.58
N GLY A 68 10.75 18.81 -2.71
CA GLY A 68 9.47 18.15 -2.94
C GLY A 68 9.54 16.63 -2.95
N VAL A 69 8.51 16.02 -3.53
CA VAL A 69 8.33 14.57 -3.55
C VAL A 69 9.02 13.97 -4.78
N GLN A 70 9.87 12.97 -4.56
CA GLN A 70 10.42 12.16 -5.65
C GLN A 70 9.34 11.23 -6.19
N LYS A 71 9.02 11.38 -7.46
CA LYS A 71 8.00 10.57 -8.13
C LYS A 71 8.60 9.41 -8.90
N TYR A 72 7.94 8.26 -8.81
CA TYR A 72 8.29 7.03 -9.51
C TYR A 72 7.07 6.52 -10.25
N MET A 73 7.21 6.32 -11.56
CA MET A 73 6.15 5.72 -12.38
C MET A 73 6.30 4.21 -12.37
N ILE A 74 5.29 3.48 -11.93
CA ILE A 74 5.30 2.02 -11.90
C ILE A 74 5.05 1.47 -13.29
N ILE A 75 5.99 0.70 -13.80
CA ILE A 75 5.90 0.03 -15.09
C ILE A 75 5.38 -1.39 -14.95
N ASP A 76 5.79 -2.08 -13.89
CA ASP A 76 5.30 -3.42 -13.54
C ASP A 76 5.22 -3.60 -12.02
N GLY A 77 4.30 -4.43 -11.57
CA GLY A 77 4.08 -4.71 -10.15
C GLY A 77 3.02 -3.82 -9.49
N GLN A 78 2.21 -3.11 -10.28
CA GLN A 78 1.16 -2.23 -9.74
C GLN A 78 0.14 -2.97 -8.87
N GLN A 79 -0.23 -4.20 -9.23
CA GLN A 79 -1.17 -5.00 -8.44
C GLN A 79 -0.57 -5.36 -7.06
N ARG A 80 0.71 -5.72 -7.03
CA ARG A 80 1.43 -6.02 -5.79
C ARG A 80 1.55 -4.80 -4.90
N MET A 81 1.98 -3.67 -5.45
CA MET A 81 2.12 -2.42 -4.69
C MET A 81 0.77 -2.00 -4.09
N THR A 82 -0.30 -2.07 -4.87
CA THR A 82 -1.64 -1.74 -4.40
C THR A 82 -2.08 -2.70 -3.29
N THR A 83 -1.89 -4.00 -3.46
CA THR A 83 -2.28 -5.00 -2.45
C THR A 83 -1.49 -4.84 -1.15
N LEU A 84 -0.19 -4.58 -1.23
CA LEU A 84 0.63 -4.29 -0.05
C LEU A 84 0.17 -3.01 0.66
N THR A 85 -0.22 -1.99 -0.09
CA THR A 85 -0.79 -0.76 0.48
C THR A 85 -2.11 -1.04 1.22
N LEU A 86 -2.99 -1.88 0.66
CA LEU A 86 -4.23 -2.29 1.33
C LEU A 86 -3.97 -3.05 2.64
N LEU A 87 -2.97 -3.93 2.65
CA LEU A 87 -2.55 -4.62 3.87
C LEU A 87 -2.01 -3.64 4.92
N LEU A 88 -1.19 -2.67 4.52
CA LEU A 88 -0.68 -1.63 5.42
C LEU A 88 -1.80 -0.75 5.98
N LEU A 89 -2.81 -0.42 5.17
CA LEU A 89 -4.01 0.30 5.61
C LEU A 89 -4.78 -0.50 6.66
N ALA A 90 -5.02 -1.77 6.41
CA ALA A 90 -5.70 -2.66 7.36
C ALA A 90 -4.91 -2.78 8.68
N LEU A 91 -3.58 -2.86 8.59
CA LEU A 91 -2.70 -2.92 9.75
C LEU A 91 -2.72 -1.62 10.57
N ARG A 92 -2.72 -0.46 9.90
CA ARG A 92 -2.88 0.84 10.55
C ARG A 92 -4.21 0.92 11.29
N ASP A 93 -5.29 0.55 10.64
CA ASP A 93 -6.62 0.62 11.24
C ASP A 93 -6.79 -0.35 12.40
N TYR A 94 -6.20 -1.55 12.28
CA TYR A 94 -6.10 -2.49 13.42
C TYR A 94 -5.38 -1.85 14.62
N ALA A 95 -4.26 -1.18 14.38
CA ALA A 95 -3.51 -0.52 15.46
C ALA A 95 -4.31 0.62 16.11
N ILE A 96 -5.11 1.37 15.35
CA ILE A 96 -6.01 2.40 15.88
C ILE A 96 -7.08 1.78 16.79
N MET A 97 -7.65 0.65 16.38
CA MET A 97 -8.70 -0.05 17.16
C MET A 97 -8.15 -0.80 18.37
N ASN A 98 -6.85 -1.10 18.40
CA ASN A 98 -6.18 -1.85 19.46
C ASN A 98 -5.03 -1.04 20.08
N PRO A 99 -5.29 0.10 20.72
CA PRO A 99 -4.23 1.00 21.21
C PRO A 99 -3.39 0.42 22.34
N SER A 100 -3.82 -0.67 22.95
CA SER A 100 -3.05 -1.42 23.97
C SER A 100 -1.96 -2.30 23.36
N ASP A 101 -2.04 -2.62 22.06
CA ASP A 101 -0.98 -3.33 21.35
C ASP A 101 0.12 -2.35 20.95
N THR A 102 1.19 -2.30 21.74
CA THR A 102 2.31 -1.40 21.53
C THR A 102 3.33 -1.89 20.49
N THR A 103 3.12 -3.07 19.93
CA THR A 103 4.00 -3.63 18.90
C THR A 103 3.81 -2.94 17.55
N ILE A 104 2.64 -2.34 17.33
CA ILE A 104 2.25 -1.68 16.09
C ILE A 104 1.91 -0.21 16.37
N ASN A 105 2.48 0.70 15.58
CA ASN A 105 2.24 2.12 15.71
C ASN A 105 1.53 2.67 14.47
N ALA A 106 0.24 2.98 14.60
CA ALA A 106 -0.60 3.49 13.51
C ALA A 106 -0.06 4.76 12.87
N ARG A 107 0.39 5.73 13.69
CA ARG A 107 0.95 6.99 13.20
C ARG A 107 2.23 6.79 12.40
N ARG A 108 3.05 5.82 12.79
CA ARG A 108 4.26 5.46 12.06
C ARG A 108 3.94 4.86 10.70
N ILE A 109 2.96 3.96 10.63
CA ILE A 109 2.50 3.40 9.34
C ILE A 109 1.97 4.52 8.44
N ASP A 110 1.13 5.37 8.98
CA ASP A 110 0.53 6.48 8.25
C ASP A 110 1.60 7.40 7.64
N ASN A 111 2.49 7.93 8.46
CA ASN A 111 3.42 8.98 8.07
C ASN A 111 4.64 8.46 7.30
N MET A 112 4.98 7.18 7.41
CA MET A 112 6.14 6.61 6.72
C MET A 112 5.79 5.78 5.50
N LEU A 113 4.61 5.15 5.48
CA LEU A 113 4.26 4.14 4.48
C LEU A 113 3.03 4.47 3.64
N LEU A 114 2.15 5.35 4.13
CA LEU A 114 0.90 5.69 3.45
C LEU A 114 0.86 7.14 2.96
N LYS A 115 1.41 8.06 3.74
CA LYS A 115 1.38 9.51 3.47
C LYS A 115 2.78 10.12 3.46
N ASN A 116 2.90 11.21 2.73
CA ASN A 116 3.99 12.17 2.87
C ASN A 116 3.50 13.24 3.85
N GLU A 117 3.95 13.19 5.08
CA GLU A 117 3.38 13.90 6.24
C GLU A 117 3.28 15.42 6.02
N TYR A 118 4.25 16.01 5.35
CA TYR A 118 4.34 17.46 5.17
C TYR A 118 3.77 17.95 3.84
N GLU A 119 3.24 17.05 3.01
CA GLU A 119 2.71 17.38 1.69
C GLU A 119 1.18 17.50 1.70
N SER A 120 0.65 18.17 0.69
CA SER A 120 -0.79 18.38 0.48
C SER A 120 -1.20 17.98 -0.93
N GLY A 121 -2.52 17.89 -1.18
CA GLY A 121 -3.04 17.47 -2.47
C GLY A 121 -2.60 16.05 -2.83
N ASP A 122 -2.39 15.79 -4.11
CA ASP A 122 -2.03 14.45 -4.60
C ASP A 122 -0.67 13.98 -4.07
N GLU A 123 0.27 14.87 -3.84
CA GLU A 123 1.61 14.54 -3.33
C GLU A 123 1.62 14.03 -1.89
N ARG A 124 0.52 14.19 -1.17
CA ARG A 124 0.33 13.65 0.16
C ARG A 124 0.36 12.12 0.20
N TYR A 125 0.00 11.44 -0.89
CA TYR A 125 -0.15 10.00 -0.93
C TYR A 125 1.08 9.30 -1.51
N LYS A 126 1.54 8.24 -0.83
CA LYS A 126 2.66 7.42 -1.29
C LYS A 126 2.33 6.64 -2.57
N LEU A 127 1.09 6.21 -2.72
CA LEU A 127 0.59 5.53 -3.92
C LEU A 127 -0.60 6.30 -4.48
N LEU A 128 -0.51 6.66 -5.75
CA LEU A 128 -1.60 7.32 -6.47
C LEU A 128 -2.04 6.44 -7.63
N LEU A 129 -3.27 5.96 -7.54
CA LEU A 129 -3.90 5.09 -8.53
C LEU A 129 -4.54 5.91 -9.67
N THR A 130 -5.09 5.20 -10.65
CA THR A 130 -5.87 5.83 -11.72
C THR A 130 -7.30 6.10 -11.27
N GLU A 131 -7.90 7.10 -11.85
CA GLU A 131 -9.25 7.67 -11.63
C GLU A 131 -10.17 7.00 -10.60
N THR A 132 -10.91 5.95 -11.00
CA THR A 132 -11.90 5.30 -10.13
C THR A 132 -11.32 4.64 -8.89
N ASP A 133 -10.17 4.02 -9.01
CA ASP A 133 -9.47 3.39 -7.89
C ASP A 133 -8.81 4.43 -6.97
N ARG A 134 -8.44 5.59 -7.53
CA ARG A 134 -7.83 6.70 -6.78
C ARG A 134 -8.72 7.18 -5.65
N ASP A 135 -9.97 7.51 -5.93
CA ASP A 135 -10.90 8.07 -4.94
C ASP A 135 -11.18 7.08 -3.81
N VAL A 136 -11.30 5.80 -4.14
CA VAL A 136 -11.48 4.73 -3.15
C VAL A 136 -10.25 4.61 -2.25
N LEU A 137 -9.05 4.57 -2.84
CA LEU A 137 -7.83 4.47 -2.06
C LEU A 137 -7.61 5.69 -1.16
N ILE A 138 -7.83 6.90 -1.68
CA ILE A 138 -7.74 8.14 -0.90
C ILE A 138 -8.72 8.12 0.27
N SER A 139 -9.95 7.66 0.05
CA SER A 139 -10.95 7.52 1.13
C SER A 139 -10.48 6.55 2.22
N LEU A 140 -9.89 5.43 1.86
CA LEU A 140 -9.30 4.48 2.82
C LEU A 140 -8.12 5.11 3.59
N VAL A 141 -7.23 5.81 2.91
CA VAL A 141 -6.08 6.48 3.53
C VAL A 141 -6.52 7.56 4.51
N GLU A 142 -7.51 8.38 4.14
CA GLU A 142 -8.00 9.50 4.94
C GLU A 142 -9.13 9.12 5.91
N GLU A 143 -9.44 7.83 6.05
CA GLU A 143 -10.50 7.32 6.93
C GLU A 143 -11.87 7.98 6.66
N LYS A 144 -12.13 8.28 5.38
CA LYS A 144 -13.40 8.87 4.93
C LYS A 144 -14.41 7.80 4.54
N PRO A 145 -15.72 8.09 4.68
CA PRO A 145 -16.76 7.20 4.20
C PRO A 145 -16.60 6.95 2.69
N ILE A 146 -16.80 5.69 2.29
CA ILE A 146 -16.86 5.29 0.90
C ILE A 146 -18.31 5.38 0.45
N ALA A 147 -18.55 5.84 -0.78
CA ALA A 147 -19.90 5.95 -1.33
C ALA A 147 -20.65 4.63 -1.25
N GLU A 148 -21.91 4.68 -0.79
CA GLU A 148 -22.78 3.51 -0.71
C GLU A 148 -22.93 2.86 -2.09
N GLY A 149 -22.87 1.53 -2.12
CA GLY A 149 -22.95 0.73 -3.35
C GLY A 149 -21.68 0.73 -4.19
N SER A 150 -20.60 1.33 -3.74
CA SER A 150 -19.31 1.23 -4.41
C SER A 150 -18.83 -0.23 -4.43
N ARG A 151 -18.73 -0.80 -5.63
CA ARG A 151 -18.17 -2.13 -5.86
C ARG A 151 -16.74 -1.98 -6.33
N SER A 152 -15.80 -2.09 -5.40
CA SER A 152 -14.37 -2.00 -5.70
C SER A 152 -13.64 -3.20 -5.11
N ARG A 153 -12.76 -3.79 -5.91
CA ARG A 153 -11.85 -4.83 -5.42
C ARG A 153 -10.90 -4.32 -4.34
N LEU A 154 -10.61 -3.02 -4.33
CA LEU A 154 -9.86 -2.39 -3.25
C LEU A 154 -10.56 -2.58 -1.90
N ILE A 155 -11.87 -2.34 -1.85
CA ILE A 155 -12.68 -2.48 -0.64
C ILE A 155 -12.76 -3.94 -0.22
N GLU A 156 -13.03 -4.85 -1.15
CA GLU A 156 -13.10 -6.29 -0.87
C GLU A 156 -11.80 -6.81 -0.27
N ASN A 157 -10.68 -6.45 -0.87
CA ASN A 157 -9.36 -6.91 -0.45
C ASN A 157 -8.89 -6.23 0.83
N TYR A 158 -9.19 -4.94 1.02
CA TYR A 158 -8.97 -4.26 2.29
C TYR A 158 -9.75 -4.97 3.42
N ASN A 159 -11.04 -5.22 3.22
CA ASN A 159 -11.87 -5.91 4.21
C ASN A 159 -11.36 -7.32 4.51
N PHE A 160 -10.88 -8.03 3.51
CA PHE A 160 -10.25 -9.34 3.73
C PHE A 160 -9.09 -9.25 4.72
N PHE A 161 -8.16 -8.32 4.51
CA PHE A 161 -7.03 -8.13 5.42
C PHE A 161 -7.46 -7.64 6.80
N ALA A 162 -8.43 -6.72 6.86
CA ALA A 162 -8.97 -6.24 8.13
C ALA A 162 -9.58 -7.37 8.96
N HIS A 163 -10.35 -8.27 8.35
CA HIS A 163 -10.89 -9.45 9.04
C HIS A 163 -9.78 -10.40 9.50
N LYS A 164 -8.77 -10.64 8.66
CA LYS A 164 -7.64 -11.52 9.01
C LYS A 164 -6.81 -11.01 10.18
N LEU A 165 -6.68 -9.70 10.31
CA LEU A 165 -5.96 -9.09 11.43
C LEU A 165 -6.80 -9.09 12.72
N ALA A 166 -8.12 -9.07 12.61
CA ALA A 166 -9.04 -9.11 13.77
C ALA A 166 -9.22 -10.52 14.34
N ASP A 167 -8.98 -11.57 13.55
CA ASP A 167 -9.05 -12.98 13.96
C ASP A 167 -7.78 -13.37 14.75
#